data_129074fcbca8265185bcc2eeeea941c9
#
_entry.id   129074fcbca8265185bcc2eeeea941c9
#
_cell.length_a   1.000
_cell.length_b   1.000
_cell.length_c   1.000
_cell.angle_alpha   90.00
_cell.angle_beta   90.00
_cell.angle_gamma   90.00
#
_symmetry.space_group_name_H-M   'P 1'
#
loop_
_entity.id
_entity.type
_entity.pdbx_description
1 polymer ?
#
loop_
_entity_poly.entity_id
_entity_poly.type
_entity_poly.pdbx_seq_one_letter_code
_entity_poly.pdbx_strand_id
1 'polypeptide(L)'
;PKTRTSRGPGLAADAIRLGRVLAALLPAEPEVLGLLALMLLHDARREARFDGQDLVLLPDQDRSQWDWRQIAEARDLLDHALLDPALRARPTARGPYALQAAIASLQAETPLDWPQVAALYGELADRTGSDVVRLNRAVAIAEAGDPSAALAIVDGLDLPGYQYWHSTRAELLRRLGRAAEARAAYREALALARTVPERRFLERRIAET
;
A
#
# COMPACT_ATOMS: atom_id res chain seq x y z
N PRO A 1 -29.54 12.69 14.15
CA PRO A 1 -28.34 13.50 14.17
C PRO A 1 -27.20 12.66 14.72
N LYS A 2 -26.29 12.23 13.81
CA LYS A 2 -25.08 11.51 14.21
C LYS A 2 -24.15 12.52 14.86
N THR A 3 -23.93 12.43 16.14
CA THR A 3 -22.91 13.16 16.89
C THR A 3 -21.53 12.81 16.31
N ARG A 4 -20.98 13.70 15.48
CA ARG A 4 -19.56 13.70 15.16
C ARG A 4 -18.81 14.00 16.46
N THR A 5 -18.27 12.96 17.09
CA THR A 5 -17.22 13.12 18.08
C THR A 5 -16.04 13.80 17.38
N SER A 6 -15.82 15.08 17.66
CA SER A 6 -14.63 15.82 17.23
C SER A 6 -13.43 15.17 17.90
N ARG A 7 -12.80 14.18 17.23
CA ARG A 7 -11.41 13.85 17.53
C ARG A 7 -10.61 15.10 17.21
N GLY A 8 -9.87 15.61 18.18
CA GLY A 8 -8.88 16.68 17.97
C GLY A 8 -7.92 16.33 16.82
N PRO A 9 -7.06 17.25 16.40
CA PRO A 9 -6.10 16.98 15.31
C PRO A 9 -5.42 15.67 15.66
N GLY A 10 -5.75 14.63 14.87
CA GLY A 10 -5.31 13.28 15.15
C GLY A 10 -3.82 13.16 14.91
N LEU A 11 -3.17 12.15 15.49
CA LEU A 11 -1.75 11.85 15.33
C LEU A 11 -1.26 11.97 13.86
N ALA A 12 -2.10 11.60 12.90
CA ALA A 12 -1.80 11.76 11.47
C ALA A 12 -1.63 13.22 11.03
N ALA A 13 -2.53 14.11 11.49
CA ALA A 13 -2.42 15.54 11.17
C ALA A 13 -1.17 16.19 11.79
N ASP A 14 -0.80 15.77 13.01
CA ASP A 14 0.45 16.23 13.65
C ASP A 14 1.69 15.71 12.93
N ALA A 15 1.67 14.44 12.51
CA ALA A 15 2.77 13.86 11.72
C ALA A 15 2.96 14.58 10.37
N ILE A 16 1.87 14.87 9.65
CA ILE A 16 1.91 15.63 8.38
C ILE A 16 2.43 17.05 8.63
N ARG A 17 1.98 17.72 9.70
CA ARG A 17 2.47 19.05 10.07
C ARG A 17 3.98 19.04 10.31
N LEU A 18 4.49 18.06 11.05
CA LEU A 18 5.94 17.88 11.26
C LEU A 18 6.67 17.55 9.96
N GLY A 19 6.09 16.72 9.11
CA GLY A 19 6.62 16.41 7.77
C GLY A 19 6.79 17.67 6.91
N ARG A 20 5.79 18.58 6.92
CA ARG A 20 5.90 19.87 6.22
C ARG A 20 7.00 20.77 6.77
N VAL A 21 7.17 20.81 8.09
CA VAL A 21 8.28 21.57 8.71
C VAL A 21 9.61 20.97 8.28
N LEU A 22 9.74 19.65 8.30
CA LEU A 22 10.97 18.98 7.88
C LEU A 22 11.28 19.23 6.39
N ALA A 23 10.28 19.17 5.51
CA ALA A 23 10.44 19.46 4.09
C ALA A 23 10.84 20.93 3.83
N ALA A 24 10.32 21.86 4.63
CA ALA A 24 10.73 23.27 4.54
C ALA A 24 12.18 23.51 5.00
N LEU A 25 12.66 22.74 5.98
CA LEU A 25 14.04 22.81 6.47
C LEU A 25 15.04 22.10 5.55
N LEU A 26 14.59 21.07 4.84
CA LEU A 26 15.41 20.21 3.97
C LEU A 26 14.79 20.10 2.56
N PRO A 27 14.57 21.21 1.85
CA PRO A 27 13.84 21.20 0.59
C PRO A 27 14.56 20.47 -0.56
N ALA A 28 15.86 20.27 -0.42
CA ALA A 28 16.68 19.56 -1.40
C ALA A 28 16.94 18.09 -1.03
N GLU A 29 16.19 17.51 -0.08
CA GLU A 29 16.35 16.10 0.31
C GLU A 29 15.18 15.25 -0.22
N PRO A 30 15.40 14.43 -1.29
CA PRO A 30 14.34 13.67 -1.95
C PRO A 30 13.56 12.74 -1.02
N GLU A 31 14.24 12.11 -0.06
CA GLU A 31 13.60 11.19 0.89
C GLU A 31 12.66 11.92 1.87
N VAL A 32 12.97 13.16 2.22
CA VAL A 32 12.08 13.98 3.06
C VAL A 32 10.82 14.37 2.29
N LEU A 33 10.98 14.78 1.02
CA LEU A 33 9.85 15.10 0.14
C LEU A 33 9.00 13.83 -0.11
N GLY A 34 9.65 12.69 -0.36
CA GLY A 34 9.00 11.39 -0.52
C GLY A 34 8.23 10.96 0.72
N LEU A 35 8.80 11.14 1.91
CA LEU A 35 8.11 10.82 3.16
C LEU A 35 6.85 11.67 3.35
N LEU A 36 6.93 12.99 3.12
CA LEU A 36 5.77 13.86 3.22
C LEU A 36 4.71 13.49 2.19
N ALA A 37 5.10 13.24 0.93
CA ALA A 37 4.19 12.80 -0.12
C ALA A 37 3.48 11.48 0.26
N LEU A 38 4.20 10.50 0.81
CA LEU A 38 3.65 9.24 1.28
C LEU A 38 2.61 9.45 2.39
N MET A 39 2.91 10.30 3.38
CA MET A 39 1.97 10.62 4.45
C MET A 39 0.69 11.24 3.90
N LEU A 40 0.78 12.20 2.98
CA LEU A 40 -0.35 12.85 2.34
C LEU A 40 -1.20 11.87 1.55
N LEU A 41 -0.60 11.01 0.72
CA LEU A 41 -1.29 10.00 -0.09
C LEU A 41 -2.04 8.98 0.77
N HIS A 42 -1.47 8.60 1.90
CA HIS A 42 -2.15 7.69 2.82
C HIS A 42 -3.27 8.36 3.59
N ASP A 43 -3.09 9.58 4.06
CA ASP A 43 -4.10 10.33 4.79
C ASP A 43 -5.27 10.74 3.90
N ALA A 44 -5.00 11.10 2.64
CA ALA A 44 -6.01 11.48 1.66
C ALA A 44 -7.12 10.43 1.46
N ARG A 45 -6.82 9.15 1.72
CA ARG A 45 -7.76 8.02 1.56
C ARG A 45 -8.33 7.51 2.88
N ARG A 46 -8.03 8.17 3.99
CA ARG A 46 -8.35 7.69 5.34
C ARG A 46 -9.84 7.40 5.52
N GLU A 47 -10.71 8.30 5.06
CA GLU A 47 -12.16 8.19 5.23
C GLU A 47 -12.76 7.03 4.41
N ALA A 48 -12.16 6.71 3.25
CA ALA A 48 -12.63 5.64 2.37
C ALA A 48 -12.13 4.24 2.76
N ARG A 49 -11.24 4.12 3.75
CA ARG A 49 -10.65 2.82 4.14
C ARG A 49 -11.59 1.92 4.93
N PHE A 50 -12.62 2.48 5.51
CA PHE A 50 -13.55 1.74 6.37
C PHE A 50 -14.99 2.12 6.04
N ASP A 51 -15.85 1.11 5.91
CA ASP A 51 -17.31 1.27 5.95
C ASP A 51 -17.80 0.74 7.30
N GLY A 52 -18.10 1.66 8.22
CA GLY A 52 -18.37 1.32 9.62
C GLY A 52 -17.15 0.68 10.30
N GLN A 53 -17.17 -0.63 10.50
CA GLN A 53 -16.06 -1.40 11.10
C GLN A 53 -15.38 -2.34 10.10
N ASP A 54 -15.86 -2.40 8.86
CA ASP A 54 -15.32 -3.29 7.85
C ASP A 54 -14.24 -2.58 7.01
N LEU A 55 -13.16 -3.32 6.72
CA LEU A 55 -12.08 -2.84 5.86
C LEU A 55 -12.54 -2.85 4.41
N VAL A 56 -12.36 -1.71 3.72
CA VAL A 56 -12.63 -1.56 2.28
C VAL A 56 -11.32 -1.66 1.51
N LEU A 57 -11.24 -2.62 0.59
CA LEU A 57 -10.05 -2.78 -0.27
C LEU A 57 -9.95 -1.63 -1.26
N LEU A 58 -8.71 -1.33 -1.70
CA LEU A 58 -8.43 -0.19 -2.58
C LEU A 58 -9.32 -0.12 -3.83
N PRO A 59 -9.60 -1.21 -4.56
CA PRO A 59 -10.49 -1.17 -5.73
C PRO A 59 -11.93 -0.79 -5.39
N ASP A 60 -12.38 -1.08 -4.17
CA ASP A 60 -13.75 -0.90 -3.72
C ASP A 60 -13.96 0.43 -2.97
N GLN A 61 -12.88 1.21 -2.76
CA GLN A 61 -12.96 2.49 -2.05
C GLN A 61 -13.74 3.53 -2.85
N ASP A 62 -14.65 4.24 -2.18
CA ASP A 62 -15.33 5.40 -2.76
C ASP A 62 -14.35 6.57 -2.93
N ARG A 63 -13.93 6.80 -4.16
CA ARG A 63 -12.99 7.85 -4.52
C ARG A 63 -13.53 9.27 -4.34
N SER A 64 -14.84 9.44 -4.19
CA SER A 64 -15.45 10.74 -3.87
C SER A 64 -15.12 11.22 -2.46
N GLN A 65 -14.71 10.29 -1.58
CA GLN A 65 -14.28 10.57 -0.20
C GLN A 65 -12.78 10.85 -0.08
N TRP A 66 -12.03 10.78 -1.20
CA TRP A 66 -10.60 11.04 -1.19
C TRP A 66 -10.33 12.54 -1.20
N ASP A 67 -9.33 12.98 -0.44
CA ASP A 67 -8.83 14.36 -0.48
C ASP A 67 -7.91 14.55 -1.70
N TRP A 68 -8.50 14.91 -2.84
CA TRP A 68 -7.78 15.15 -4.08
C TRP A 68 -6.82 16.33 -4.02
N ARG A 69 -7.01 17.26 -3.08
CA ARG A 69 -6.08 18.37 -2.84
C ARG A 69 -4.80 17.88 -2.20
N GLN A 70 -4.91 16.99 -1.20
CA GLN A 70 -3.72 16.34 -0.62
C GLN A 70 -3.00 15.45 -1.64
N ILE A 71 -3.73 14.74 -2.51
CA ILE A 71 -3.13 13.93 -3.57
C ILE A 71 -2.35 14.80 -4.55
N ALA A 72 -2.90 15.96 -4.94
CA ALA A 72 -2.19 16.91 -5.82
C ALA A 72 -0.91 17.45 -5.15
N GLU A 73 -0.99 17.90 -3.89
CA GLU A 73 0.18 18.35 -3.11
C GLU A 73 1.28 17.27 -3.06
N ALA A 74 0.88 16.01 -2.85
CA ALA A 74 1.84 14.91 -2.81
C ALA A 74 2.51 14.64 -4.16
N ARG A 75 1.77 14.78 -5.27
CA ARG A 75 2.31 14.64 -6.63
C ARG A 75 3.31 15.75 -6.95
N ASP A 76 3.02 16.99 -6.60
CA ASP A 76 3.95 18.10 -6.78
C ASP A 76 5.27 17.88 -6.03
N LEU A 77 5.20 17.35 -4.80
CA LEU A 77 6.38 16.97 -4.01
C LEU A 77 7.17 15.84 -4.67
N LEU A 78 6.49 14.83 -5.21
CA LEU A 78 7.13 13.72 -5.92
C LEU A 78 7.78 14.16 -7.22
N ASP A 79 7.12 15.01 -8.01
CA ASP A 79 7.67 15.55 -9.24
C ASP A 79 8.94 16.37 -8.94
N HIS A 80 8.91 17.17 -7.90
CA HIS A 80 10.11 17.87 -7.45
C HIS A 80 11.21 16.89 -7.04
N ALA A 81 10.90 15.90 -6.22
CA ALA A 81 11.88 14.91 -5.73
C ALA A 81 12.50 14.05 -6.84
N LEU A 82 11.70 13.64 -7.85
CA LEU A 82 12.08 12.65 -8.85
C LEU A 82 12.48 13.25 -10.20
N LEU A 83 11.99 14.44 -10.57
CA LEU A 83 12.19 15.04 -11.88
C LEU A 83 13.18 16.21 -11.86
N ASP A 84 13.38 16.90 -10.72
CA ASP A 84 14.37 17.96 -10.61
C ASP A 84 15.79 17.41 -10.89
N PRO A 85 16.52 17.95 -11.89
CA PRO A 85 17.83 17.43 -12.28
C PRO A 85 18.85 17.44 -11.14
N ALA A 86 18.82 18.46 -10.26
CA ALA A 86 19.75 18.58 -9.14
C ALA A 86 19.46 17.52 -8.05
N LEU A 87 18.19 17.18 -7.83
CA LEU A 87 17.80 16.15 -6.87
C LEU A 87 18.01 14.74 -7.43
N ARG A 88 17.74 14.53 -8.71
CA ARG A 88 17.97 13.22 -9.39
C ARG A 88 19.42 12.76 -9.36
N ALA A 89 20.36 13.68 -9.30
CA ALA A 89 21.79 13.37 -9.20
C ALA A 89 22.20 12.86 -7.81
N ARG A 90 21.33 12.96 -6.81
CA ARG A 90 21.64 12.52 -5.43
C ARG A 90 21.51 11.01 -5.29
N PRO A 91 22.33 10.36 -4.44
CA PRO A 91 22.19 8.93 -4.13
C PRO A 91 20.82 8.58 -3.53
N THR A 92 20.17 9.54 -2.85
CA THR A 92 18.87 9.40 -2.19
C THR A 92 17.67 9.70 -3.10
N ALA A 93 17.90 10.07 -4.38
CA ALA A 93 16.85 10.50 -5.31
C ALA A 93 15.70 9.49 -5.47
N ARG A 94 16.02 8.21 -5.42
CA ARG A 94 15.06 7.11 -5.52
C ARG A 94 15.12 6.23 -4.27
N GLY A 95 15.17 6.85 -3.11
CA GLY A 95 15.20 6.15 -1.84
C GLY A 95 13.85 5.49 -1.49
N PRO A 96 13.80 4.72 -0.38
CA PRO A 96 12.62 3.94 -0.01
C PRO A 96 11.33 4.76 0.14
N TYR A 97 11.38 5.97 0.69
CA TYR A 97 10.18 6.79 0.85
C TYR A 97 9.69 7.37 -0.48
N ALA A 98 10.59 7.84 -1.33
CA ALA A 98 10.24 8.33 -2.65
C ALA A 98 9.59 7.22 -3.51
N LEU A 99 10.12 6.00 -3.48
CA LEU A 99 9.55 4.84 -4.18
C LEU A 99 8.19 4.45 -3.64
N GLN A 100 8.03 4.39 -2.32
CA GLN A 100 6.73 4.09 -1.70
C GLN A 100 5.68 5.15 -2.03
N ALA A 101 6.06 6.42 -2.03
CA ALA A 101 5.18 7.51 -2.41
C ALA A 101 4.80 7.45 -3.90
N ALA A 102 5.73 7.10 -4.80
CA ALA A 102 5.45 6.89 -6.21
C ALA A 102 4.43 5.75 -6.42
N ILE A 103 4.59 4.61 -5.72
CA ILE A 103 3.62 3.51 -5.73
C ILE A 103 2.25 3.99 -5.24
N ALA A 104 2.20 4.72 -4.11
CA ALA A 104 0.95 5.22 -3.56
C ALA A 104 0.27 6.26 -4.47
N SER A 105 1.04 7.06 -5.21
CA SER A 105 0.53 7.99 -6.22
C SER A 105 -0.12 7.26 -7.39
N LEU A 106 0.53 6.21 -7.93
CA LEU A 106 -0.05 5.38 -8.99
C LEU A 106 -1.36 4.72 -8.54
N GLN A 107 -1.46 4.30 -7.29
CA GLN A 107 -2.70 3.75 -6.73
C GLN A 107 -3.88 4.73 -6.73
N ALA A 108 -3.63 6.02 -6.90
CA ALA A 108 -4.66 7.04 -7.07
C ALA A 108 -5.07 7.27 -8.54
N GLU A 109 -4.49 6.56 -9.50
CA GLU A 109 -4.81 6.66 -10.92
C GLU A 109 -5.92 5.72 -11.36
N THR A 110 -6.54 6.02 -12.51
CA THR A 110 -7.54 5.17 -13.17
C THR A 110 -7.39 5.28 -14.67
N PRO A 111 -7.08 4.19 -15.38
CA PRO A 111 -6.79 2.85 -14.86
C PRO A 111 -5.45 2.82 -14.09
N LEU A 112 -5.31 1.87 -13.18
CA LEU A 112 -4.07 1.65 -12.43
C LEU A 112 -3.07 0.87 -13.29
N ASP A 113 -1.86 1.41 -13.46
CA ASP A 113 -0.76 0.76 -14.17
C ASP A 113 -0.06 -0.27 -13.26
N TRP A 114 -0.60 -1.48 -13.20
CA TRP A 114 -0.05 -2.56 -12.40
C TRP A 114 1.37 -3.00 -12.79
N PRO A 115 1.73 -3.08 -14.10
CA PRO A 115 3.11 -3.30 -14.50
C PRO A 115 4.10 -2.29 -13.93
N GLN A 116 3.75 -0.99 -13.94
CA GLN A 116 4.59 0.06 -13.36
C GLN A 116 4.68 -0.07 -11.83
N VAL A 117 3.58 -0.38 -11.16
CA VAL A 117 3.56 -0.65 -9.70
C VAL A 117 4.47 -1.83 -9.36
N ALA A 118 4.41 -2.93 -10.13
CA ALA A 118 5.27 -4.10 -9.92
C ALA A 118 6.77 -3.77 -10.13
N ALA A 119 7.11 -2.92 -11.10
CA ALA A 119 8.47 -2.47 -11.35
C ALA A 119 9.01 -1.64 -10.17
N LEU A 120 8.22 -0.69 -9.65
CA LEU A 120 8.61 0.12 -8.50
C LEU A 120 8.76 -0.71 -7.21
N TYR A 121 7.89 -1.69 -6.99
CA TYR A 121 8.08 -2.64 -5.88
C TYR A 121 9.35 -3.49 -6.08
N GLY A 122 9.73 -3.82 -7.31
CA GLY A 122 10.99 -4.50 -7.62
C GLY A 122 12.19 -3.66 -7.17
N GLU A 123 12.25 -2.39 -7.59
CA GLU A 123 13.32 -1.48 -7.18
C GLU A 123 13.36 -1.27 -5.66
N LEU A 124 12.20 -1.14 -5.03
CA LEU A 124 12.11 -1.00 -3.58
C LEU A 124 12.60 -2.27 -2.86
N ALA A 125 12.28 -3.46 -3.37
CA ALA A 125 12.74 -4.73 -2.82
C ALA A 125 14.27 -4.88 -2.90
N ASP A 126 14.86 -4.50 -4.03
CA ASP A 126 16.31 -4.54 -4.23
C ASP A 126 17.05 -3.60 -3.27
N ARG A 127 16.45 -2.44 -2.95
CA ARG A 127 17.03 -1.46 -2.02
C ARG A 127 16.89 -1.85 -0.55
N THR A 128 15.79 -2.50 -0.20
CA THR A 128 15.44 -2.76 1.22
C THR A 128 15.73 -4.19 1.67
N GLY A 129 15.85 -5.13 0.73
CA GLY A 129 15.93 -6.56 1.02
C GLY A 129 14.66 -7.13 1.69
N SER A 130 13.56 -6.38 1.72
CA SER A 130 12.36 -6.71 2.51
C SER A 130 11.48 -7.73 1.80
N ASP A 131 11.22 -8.86 2.45
CA ASP A 131 10.29 -9.88 1.96
C ASP A 131 8.84 -9.41 1.95
N VAL A 132 8.45 -8.47 2.82
CA VAL A 132 7.13 -7.83 2.77
C VAL A 132 6.96 -7.00 1.49
N VAL A 133 8.02 -6.33 1.05
CA VAL A 133 8.01 -5.59 -0.22
C VAL A 133 7.93 -6.56 -1.41
N ARG A 134 8.64 -7.69 -1.36
CA ARG A 134 8.53 -8.75 -2.38
C ARG A 134 7.13 -9.35 -2.45
N LEU A 135 6.49 -9.52 -1.29
CA LEU A 135 5.09 -9.95 -1.21
C LEU A 135 4.14 -8.95 -1.91
N ASN A 136 4.31 -7.65 -1.65
CA ASN A 136 3.52 -6.62 -2.31
C ASN A 136 3.79 -6.55 -3.83
N ARG A 137 5.04 -6.79 -4.26
CA ARG A 137 5.37 -6.94 -5.69
C ARG A 137 4.59 -8.09 -6.31
N ALA A 138 4.51 -9.24 -5.63
CA ALA A 138 3.76 -10.41 -6.13
C ALA A 138 2.27 -10.07 -6.33
N VAL A 139 1.66 -9.32 -5.40
CA VAL A 139 0.29 -8.82 -5.59
C VAL A 139 0.17 -7.99 -6.86
N ALA A 140 1.08 -7.04 -7.10
CA ALA A 140 1.04 -6.20 -8.29
C ALA A 140 1.22 -7.01 -9.59
N ILE A 141 2.05 -8.05 -9.59
CA ILE A 141 2.23 -8.97 -10.73
C ILE A 141 0.94 -9.75 -11.00
N ALA A 142 0.25 -10.22 -9.95
CA ALA A 142 -1.02 -10.91 -10.10
C ALA A 142 -2.12 -10.01 -10.67
N GLU A 143 -2.16 -8.74 -10.24
CA GLU A 143 -3.09 -7.75 -10.77
C GLU A 143 -2.74 -7.35 -12.21
N ALA A 144 -1.47 -7.42 -12.60
CA ALA A 144 -1.02 -7.27 -14.00
C ALA A 144 -1.39 -8.46 -14.89
N GLY A 145 -1.97 -9.54 -14.33
CA GLY A 145 -2.49 -10.68 -15.09
C GLY A 145 -1.71 -11.99 -14.96
N ASP A 146 -0.67 -12.05 -14.14
CA ASP A 146 0.11 -13.28 -13.93
C ASP A 146 0.08 -13.79 -12.48
N PRO A 147 -1.05 -14.38 -12.04
CA PRO A 147 -1.16 -14.96 -10.70
C PRO A 147 -0.23 -16.17 -10.49
N SER A 148 0.22 -16.83 -11.56
CA SER A 148 1.14 -17.97 -11.47
C SER A 148 2.55 -17.53 -11.09
N ALA A 149 3.10 -16.54 -11.78
CA ALA A 149 4.38 -15.95 -11.43
C ALA A 149 4.34 -15.32 -10.02
N ALA A 150 3.24 -14.67 -9.67
CA ALA A 150 3.03 -14.11 -8.34
C ALA A 150 3.09 -15.20 -7.25
N LEU A 151 2.40 -16.33 -7.45
CA LEU A 151 2.42 -17.45 -6.49
C LEU A 151 3.82 -18.03 -6.32
N ALA A 152 4.58 -18.17 -7.40
CA ALA A 152 5.97 -18.64 -7.33
C ALA A 152 6.86 -17.73 -6.47
N ILE A 153 6.65 -16.40 -6.55
CA ILE A 153 7.35 -15.45 -5.68
C ILE A 153 6.93 -15.66 -4.23
N VAL A 154 5.62 -15.73 -3.96
CA VAL A 154 5.08 -15.87 -2.59
C VAL A 154 5.54 -17.17 -1.93
N ASP A 155 5.55 -18.28 -2.67
CA ASP A 155 6.01 -19.58 -2.16
C ASP A 155 7.53 -19.60 -1.87
N GLY A 156 8.31 -18.69 -2.47
CA GLY A 156 9.73 -18.49 -2.18
C GLY A 156 10.06 -17.59 -0.99
N LEU A 157 9.05 -16.97 -0.35
CA LEU A 157 9.24 -16.11 0.82
C LEU A 157 9.11 -16.89 2.13
N ASP A 158 9.88 -16.50 3.15
CA ASP A 158 9.81 -17.10 4.49
C ASP A 158 9.15 -16.12 5.48
N LEU A 159 7.82 -16.08 5.47
CA LEU A 159 6.99 -15.20 6.31
C LEU A 159 5.89 -15.97 7.08
N PRO A 160 6.18 -17.10 7.76
CA PRO A 160 5.15 -17.97 8.32
C PRO A 160 4.31 -17.31 9.43
N GLY A 161 4.86 -16.31 10.13
CA GLY A 161 4.15 -15.54 11.17
C GLY A 161 3.41 -14.30 10.63
N TYR A 162 3.39 -14.08 9.32
CA TYR A 162 2.80 -12.88 8.74
C TYR A 162 1.46 -13.19 8.06
N GLN A 163 0.38 -12.76 8.67
CA GLN A 163 -1.00 -13.01 8.22
C GLN A 163 -1.20 -12.71 6.73
N TYR A 164 -0.66 -11.58 6.24
CA TYR A 164 -0.85 -11.15 4.86
C TYR A 164 -0.12 -12.02 3.84
N TRP A 165 0.94 -12.74 4.24
CA TRP A 165 1.56 -13.74 3.38
C TRP A 165 0.61 -14.91 3.11
N HIS A 166 -0.03 -15.44 4.15
CA HIS A 166 -1.01 -16.52 4.01
C HIS A 166 -2.25 -16.08 3.23
N SER A 167 -2.77 -14.87 3.49
CA SER A 167 -3.96 -14.38 2.77
C SER A 167 -3.68 -14.07 1.30
N THR A 168 -2.49 -13.55 0.98
CA THR A 168 -2.07 -13.33 -0.42
C THR A 168 -1.90 -14.66 -1.14
N ARG A 169 -1.23 -15.65 -0.50
CA ARG A 169 -1.09 -16.99 -1.04
C ARG A 169 -2.44 -17.65 -1.30
N ALA A 170 -3.37 -17.52 -0.36
CA ALA A 170 -4.73 -18.02 -0.50
C ALA A 170 -5.48 -17.41 -1.69
N GLU A 171 -5.40 -16.08 -1.85
CA GLU A 171 -6.05 -15.39 -2.97
C GLU A 171 -5.47 -15.80 -4.33
N LEU A 172 -4.15 -15.97 -4.43
CA LEU A 172 -3.49 -16.43 -5.64
C LEU A 172 -3.90 -17.87 -5.99
N LEU A 173 -3.94 -18.76 -5.01
CA LEU A 173 -4.43 -20.14 -5.18
C LEU A 173 -5.89 -20.18 -5.64
N ARG A 174 -6.73 -19.31 -5.07
CA ARG A 174 -8.15 -19.18 -5.48
C ARG A 174 -8.26 -18.72 -6.93
N ARG A 175 -7.50 -17.72 -7.35
CA ARG A 175 -7.46 -17.23 -8.75
C ARG A 175 -6.99 -18.31 -9.73
N LEU A 176 -6.14 -19.25 -9.27
CA LEU A 176 -5.65 -20.39 -10.05
C LEU A 176 -6.57 -21.62 -9.98
N GLY A 177 -7.75 -21.52 -9.35
CA GLY A 177 -8.69 -22.62 -9.23
C GLY A 177 -8.31 -23.72 -8.22
N ARG A 178 -7.28 -23.49 -7.39
CA ARG A 178 -6.76 -24.43 -6.38
C ARG A 178 -7.51 -24.26 -5.05
N ALA A 179 -8.83 -24.45 -5.06
CA ALA A 179 -9.74 -24.09 -3.97
C ALA A 179 -9.40 -24.76 -2.62
N ALA A 180 -9.04 -26.05 -2.61
CA ALA A 180 -8.70 -26.74 -1.37
C ALA A 180 -7.48 -26.13 -0.66
N GLU A 181 -6.45 -25.78 -1.43
CA GLU A 181 -5.23 -25.17 -0.93
C GLU A 181 -5.46 -23.70 -0.52
N ALA A 182 -6.28 -22.97 -1.29
CA ALA A 182 -6.69 -21.62 -0.95
C ALA A 182 -7.39 -21.57 0.41
N ARG A 183 -8.34 -22.50 0.62
CA ARG A 183 -9.07 -22.60 1.90
C ARG A 183 -8.16 -22.94 3.08
N ALA A 184 -7.16 -23.81 2.87
CA ALA A 184 -6.16 -24.10 3.89
C ALA A 184 -5.35 -22.85 4.25
N ALA A 185 -4.83 -22.13 3.25
CA ALA A 185 -4.06 -20.91 3.46
C ALA A 185 -4.89 -19.78 4.11
N TYR A 186 -6.17 -19.63 3.77
CA TYR A 186 -7.05 -18.68 4.48
C TYR A 186 -7.24 -19.02 5.96
N ARG A 187 -7.30 -20.31 6.32
CA ARG A 187 -7.39 -20.72 7.74
C ARG A 187 -6.11 -20.35 8.50
N GLU A 188 -4.93 -20.53 7.90
CA GLU A 188 -3.68 -20.07 8.50
C GLU A 188 -3.68 -18.54 8.70
N ALA A 189 -4.13 -17.79 7.70
CA ALA A 189 -4.28 -16.34 7.83
C ALA A 189 -5.24 -15.97 8.98
N LEU A 190 -6.36 -16.68 9.10
CA LEU A 190 -7.37 -16.44 10.14
C LEU A 190 -6.82 -16.72 11.55
N ALA A 191 -5.97 -17.72 11.71
CA ALA A 191 -5.31 -18.02 12.99
C ALA A 191 -4.38 -16.90 13.44
N LEU A 192 -3.82 -16.14 12.51
CA LEU A 192 -2.92 -15.00 12.77
C LEU A 192 -3.65 -13.64 12.84
N ALA A 193 -4.94 -13.58 12.49
CA ALA A 193 -5.71 -12.33 12.46
C ALA A 193 -5.87 -11.73 13.86
N ARG A 194 -5.53 -10.44 13.98
CA ARG A 194 -5.50 -9.72 15.26
C ARG A 194 -6.70 -8.81 15.49
N THR A 195 -7.37 -8.39 14.44
CA THR A 195 -8.49 -7.46 14.50
C THR A 195 -9.80 -8.10 14.06
N VAL A 196 -10.91 -7.57 14.56
CA VAL A 196 -12.26 -8.05 14.17
C VAL A 196 -12.52 -7.87 12.67
N PRO A 197 -12.17 -6.73 12.02
CA PRO A 197 -12.33 -6.57 10.57
C PRO A 197 -11.55 -7.62 9.75
N GLU A 198 -10.30 -7.91 10.12
CA GLU A 198 -9.48 -8.93 9.45
C GLU A 198 -10.12 -10.32 9.55
N ARG A 199 -10.58 -10.71 10.75
CA ARG A 199 -11.24 -12.00 10.98
C ARG A 199 -12.49 -12.13 10.12
N ARG A 200 -13.38 -11.12 10.13
CA ARG A 200 -14.61 -11.12 9.31
C ARG A 200 -14.31 -11.23 7.82
N PHE A 201 -13.29 -10.53 7.34
CA PHE A 201 -12.88 -10.62 5.95
C PHE A 201 -12.45 -12.05 5.58
N LEU A 202 -11.58 -12.66 6.38
CA LEU A 202 -11.07 -14.01 6.12
C LEU A 202 -12.15 -15.10 6.25
N GLU A 203 -13.05 -14.96 7.21
CA GLU A 203 -14.20 -15.87 7.37
C GLU A 203 -15.11 -15.85 6.12
N ARG A 204 -15.39 -14.65 5.58
CA ARG A 204 -16.12 -14.52 4.31
C ARG A 204 -15.38 -15.21 3.16
N ARG A 205 -14.06 -14.97 3.03
CA ARG A 205 -13.24 -15.59 1.97
C ARG A 205 -13.23 -17.14 2.06
N ILE A 206 -13.17 -17.69 3.25
CA ILE A 206 -13.25 -19.14 3.47
C ILE A 206 -14.61 -19.69 3.02
N ALA A 207 -15.70 -18.98 3.30
CA ALA A 207 -17.04 -19.39 2.91
C ALA A 207 -17.30 -19.33 1.39
N GLU A 208 -16.64 -18.38 0.69
CA GLU A 208 -16.73 -18.17 -0.76
C GLU A 208 -15.81 -19.09 -1.57
N THR A 209 -14.87 -19.78 -0.93
CA THR A 209 -13.87 -20.66 -1.56
C THR A 209 -14.25 -22.14 -1.42
#